data_6e23d8481ed9d4fa625e153b8348d8c9
#
_entry.id   6e23d8481ed9d4fa625e153b8348d8c9
#
_cell.length_a   1.000
_cell.length_b   1.000
_cell.length_c   1.000
_cell.angle_alpha   90.00
_cell.angle_beta   90.00
_cell.angle_gamma   90.00
#
_symmetry.space_group_name_H-M   'P 1'
#
loop_
_entity.id
_entity.type
_entity.pdbx_description
1 polymer ?
#
loop_
_entity_poly.entity_id
_entity_poly.type
_entity_poly.pdbx_seq_one_letter_code
_entity_poly.pdbx_strand_id
1 'polypeptide(L)'
;MKNTVALFFLIIVSISFAQENPKKTLKIVLSGFIDTYYSYDFDASENKDKQNFLYNYNKQNNFNINIALVRASISYENIYAKVSVQSGTYVEANYAAEKTKYLNEAYLGVYLNNKKTTTLEAGILPSYIGFESATTHANLTATRSILAENSPYFMTGVKLNHQFNEKLSLSGLLTNGWQRIEKQNSNVAPTFGTQLVYKPNAKNTLNWSTFIGKEVYADAFNTRYFSNLYWDKTWNAKWHSIFGFDYGIQDISSKNKEKTTWYSPVVITQYSFNSKWQMAHRIEYYQDQKQAIIASQIPFETLGNSINFDFLPNSKFKIRTEGKWYHATENIFDTNTKKDNFSVTTTMSFEF
;
A
#
# COMPACT_ATOMS: atom_id res chain seq x y z
N MET A 1 -1.80 30.29 22.55
CA MET A 1 -0.53 29.62 22.21
C MET A 1 -0.09 28.85 23.47
N LYS A 2 -0.31 27.56 23.52
CA LYS A 2 0.24 26.67 24.56
C LYS A 2 0.98 25.54 23.86
N ASN A 3 2.29 25.62 23.91
CA ASN A 3 3.20 24.60 23.38
C ASN A 3 3.14 23.40 24.34
N THR A 4 2.59 22.29 23.90
CA THR A 4 2.71 21.01 24.60
C THR A 4 3.82 20.23 23.92
N VAL A 5 5.01 20.28 24.50
CA VAL A 5 6.14 19.40 24.15
C VAL A 5 5.82 18.04 24.77
N ALA A 6 5.51 17.05 23.93
CA ALA A 6 5.35 15.67 24.34
C ALA A 6 6.74 15.04 24.51
N LEU A 7 7.17 14.86 25.76
CA LEU A 7 8.39 14.16 26.14
C LEU A 7 8.15 12.65 26.00
N PHE A 8 8.76 12.01 25.03
CA PHE A 8 8.78 10.56 24.90
C PHE A 8 9.73 9.98 25.97
N PHE A 9 9.16 9.42 27.04
CA PHE A 9 9.91 8.60 28.00
C PHE A 9 10.15 7.21 27.41
N LEU A 10 11.39 6.91 27.09
CA LEU A 10 11.85 5.54 26.80
C LEU A 10 11.95 4.79 28.14
N ILE A 11 10.93 4.03 28.50
CA ILE A 11 11.00 3.14 29.67
C ILE A 11 11.70 1.85 29.23
N ILE A 12 12.98 1.73 29.56
CA ILE A 12 13.68 0.44 29.52
C ILE A 12 13.28 -0.31 30.80
N VAL A 13 12.31 -1.19 30.69
CA VAL A 13 11.95 -2.11 31.77
C VAL A 13 12.85 -3.34 31.67
N SER A 14 13.86 -3.40 32.52
CA SER A 14 14.63 -4.63 32.76
C SER A 14 13.80 -5.54 33.67
N ILE A 15 13.13 -6.53 33.10
CA ILE A 15 12.43 -7.55 33.88
C ILE A 15 13.35 -8.75 34.00
N SER A 16 13.93 -8.93 35.21
CA SER A 16 14.64 -10.15 35.59
C SER A 16 13.62 -11.11 36.20
N PHE A 17 13.33 -12.21 35.53
CA PHE A 17 12.60 -13.35 36.10
C PHE A 17 13.52 -14.55 36.18
N ALA A 18 13.74 -15.02 37.40
CA ALA A 18 14.37 -16.30 37.68
C ALA A 18 13.27 -17.31 38.05
N GLN A 19 13.04 -18.30 37.18
CA GLN A 19 12.67 -19.68 37.61
C GLN A 19 12.56 -20.58 36.37
N GLU A 20 13.21 -21.76 36.47
CA GLU A 20 13.40 -22.71 35.40
C GLU A 20 12.16 -23.60 35.18
N ASN A 21 11.55 -23.38 34.03
CA ASN A 21 10.76 -24.33 33.21
C ASN A 21 11.21 -24.12 31.75
N PRO A 22 11.02 -25.02 30.79
CA PRO A 22 11.42 -24.78 29.41
C PRO A 22 10.76 -23.48 28.99
N LYS A 23 11.57 -22.42 28.95
CA LYS A 23 11.10 -21.02 28.98
C LYS A 23 10.33 -20.73 27.72
N LYS A 24 9.03 -20.60 27.83
CA LYS A 24 8.18 -19.92 26.88
C LYS A 24 8.67 -18.47 26.81
N THR A 25 9.46 -18.16 25.80
CA THR A 25 10.18 -16.88 25.73
C THR A 25 9.38 -15.90 24.90
N LEU A 26 9.06 -14.73 25.46
CA LEU A 26 8.57 -13.59 24.71
C LEU A 26 9.68 -13.12 23.77
N LYS A 27 9.39 -13.08 22.47
CA LYS A 27 10.31 -12.57 21.45
C LYS A 27 9.79 -11.24 20.93
N ILE A 28 10.64 -10.21 20.96
CA ILE A 28 10.38 -8.89 20.39
C ILE A 28 11.44 -8.63 19.33
N VAL A 29 11.00 -8.28 18.12
CA VAL A 29 11.86 -7.89 17.00
C VAL A 29 11.47 -6.48 16.59
N LEU A 30 12.46 -5.58 16.59
CA LEU A 30 12.32 -4.22 16.09
C LEU A 30 12.82 -4.18 14.64
N SER A 31 12.11 -3.45 13.81
CA SER A 31 12.49 -3.15 12.43
C SER A 31 12.03 -1.75 12.07
N GLY A 32 12.55 -1.19 11.00
CA GLY A 32 12.13 0.13 10.56
C GLY A 32 12.47 0.40 9.11
N PHE A 33 11.90 1.49 8.62
CA PHE A 33 12.10 1.97 7.27
C PHE A 33 12.09 3.50 7.26
N ILE A 34 13.05 4.08 6.54
CA ILE A 34 13.12 5.52 6.30
C ILE A 34 13.29 5.73 4.80
N ASP A 35 12.50 6.63 4.25
CA ASP A 35 12.51 6.98 2.83
C ASP A 35 12.47 8.50 2.67
N THR A 36 13.57 9.08 2.19
CA THR A 36 13.70 10.50 1.90
C THR A 36 13.68 10.71 0.39
N TYR A 37 13.24 11.89 -0.05
CA TYR A 37 13.13 12.17 -1.46
C TYR A 37 13.28 13.64 -1.82
N TYR A 38 13.59 13.87 -3.10
CA TYR A 38 13.36 15.09 -3.84
C TYR A 38 12.61 14.75 -5.12
N SER A 39 11.54 15.49 -5.40
CA SER A 39 10.75 15.30 -6.62
C SER A 39 10.57 16.63 -7.33
N TYR A 40 10.70 16.62 -8.67
CA TYR A 40 10.45 17.78 -9.51
C TYR A 40 9.42 17.41 -10.57
N ASP A 41 8.37 18.23 -10.64
CA ASP A 41 7.31 18.11 -11.65
C ASP A 41 7.47 19.25 -12.65
N PHE A 42 7.78 18.92 -13.89
CA PHE A 42 8.07 19.91 -14.96
C PHE A 42 6.81 20.60 -15.48
N ASP A 43 5.65 20.06 -15.17
CA ASP A 43 4.37 20.55 -15.65
C ASP A 43 3.50 21.18 -14.55
N ALA A 44 3.90 21.10 -13.30
CA ALA A 44 3.19 21.74 -12.20
C ALA A 44 3.42 23.26 -12.20
N SER A 45 2.37 24.01 -11.94
CA SER A 45 2.50 25.43 -11.61
C SER A 45 3.24 25.60 -10.27
N GLU A 46 3.93 26.75 -10.10
CA GLU A 46 4.76 27.02 -8.93
C GLU A 46 4.05 26.75 -7.60
N ASN A 47 4.78 26.12 -6.66
CA ASN A 47 4.39 25.85 -5.26
C ASN A 47 3.19 24.94 -5.05
N LYS A 48 2.88 24.02 -5.97
CA LYS A 48 1.82 23.04 -5.78
C LYS A 48 2.38 21.65 -5.53
N ASP A 49 1.69 20.91 -4.66
CA ASP A 49 1.89 19.47 -4.51
C ASP A 49 1.54 18.77 -5.82
N LYS A 50 2.00 17.52 -5.99
CA LYS A 50 1.57 16.67 -7.10
C LYS A 50 0.04 16.43 -7.04
N GLN A 51 -0.49 15.86 -8.10
CA GLN A 51 -1.91 15.59 -8.27
C GLN A 51 -2.48 14.78 -7.10
N ASN A 52 -3.73 15.04 -6.72
CA ASN A 52 -4.42 14.47 -5.55
C ASN A 52 -4.54 12.94 -5.55
N PHE A 53 -4.31 12.27 -6.67
CA PHE A 53 -4.32 10.81 -6.79
C PHE A 53 -2.93 10.18 -6.65
N LEU A 54 -1.89 10.97 -6.34
CA LEU A 54 -0.52 10.54 -6.07
C LEU A 54 -0.15 10.88 -4.63
N TYR A 55 -0.08 9.88 -3.78
CA TYR A 55 0.16 10.05 -2.34
C TYR A 55 1.63 9.95 -1.96
N ASN A 56 2.39 9.07 -2.65
CA ASN A 56 3.82 8.99 -2.43
C ASN A 56 4.57 10.08 -3.16
N TYR A 57 5.60 10.63 -2.50
CA TYR A 57 6.49 11.64 -3.05
C TYR A 57 5.73 12.85 -3.63
N ASN A 58 4.66 13.24 -2.95
CA ASN A 58 3.68 14.21 -3.42
C ASN A 58 4.15 15.67 -3.34
N LYS A 59 5.15 15.98 -2.50
CA LYS A 59 5.74 17.33 -2.44
C LYS A 59 6.72 17.50 -3.59
N GLN A 60 6.59 18.62 -4.32
CA GLN A 60 7.51 18.94 -5.40
C GLN A 60 8.51 20.03 -5.00
N ASN A 61 9.66 20.03 -5.69
CA ASN A 61 10.75 21.03 -5.56
C ASN A 61 11.18 21.24 -4.10
N ASN A 62 11.17 20.17 -3.31
CA ASN A 62 11.47 20.20 -1.88
C ASN A 62 12.02 18.86 -1.40
N PHE A 63 13.03 18.88 -0.52
CA PHE A 63 13.53 17.68 0.15
C PHE A 63 12.58 17.32 1.29
N ASN A 64 12.12 16.07 1.31
CA ASN A 64 11.16 15.60 2.29
C ASN A 64 11.42 14.15 2.70
N ILE A 65 10.74 13.76 3.80
CA ILE A 65 10.60 12.36 4.21
C ILE A 65 9.24 11.88 3.67
N ASN A 66 9.26 10.86 2.80
CA ASN A 66 8.05 10.22 2.30
C ASN A 66 7.38 9.44 3.43
N ILE A 67 8.14 8.54 4.05
CA ILE A 67 7.71 7.76 5.21
C ILE A 67 8.91 7.43 6.11
N ALA A 68 8.75 7.61 7.41
CA ALA A 68 9.60 7.04 8.45
C ALA A 68 8.71 6.14 9.32
N LEU A 69 9.12 4.89 9.51
CA LEU A 69 8.32 3.86 10.18
C LEU A 69 9.19 3.05 11.13
N VAL A 70 8.66 2.78 12.33
CA VAL A 70 9.25 1.83 13.29
C VAL A 70 8.19 0.78 13.64
N ARG A 71 8.58 -0.49 13.62
CA ARG A 71 7.71 -1.64 13.86
C ARG A 71 8.27 -2.51 14.98
N ALA A 72 7.41 -2.89 15.92
CA ALA A 72 7.63 -3.95 16.91
C ALA A 72 6.80 -5.17 16.52
N SER A 73 7.47 -6.31 16.32
CA SER A 73 6.85 -7.62 16.13
C SER A 73 7.05 -8.44 17.40
N ILE A 74 5.96 -8.81 18.05
CA ILE A 74 5.94 -9.48 19.35
C ILE A 74 5.36 -10.86 19.14
N SER A 75 5.99 -11.92 19.69
CA SER A 75 5.46 -13.28 19.63
C SER A 75 5.69 -14.01 20.93
N TYR A 76 4.67 -14.78 21.32
CA TYR A 76 4.68 -15.64 22.50
C TYR A 76 3.79 -16.86 22.25
N GLU A 77 4.36 -18.06 22.23
CA GLU A 77 3.67 -19.33 21.96
C GLU A 77 2.89 -19.34 20.62
N ASN A 78 1.57 -19.33 20.72
CA ASN A 78 0.65 -19.33 19.58
C ASN A 78 0.01 -17.96 19.34
N ILE A 79 0.42 -16.92 20.06
CA ILE A 79 -0.05 -15.53 19.88
C ILE A 79 1.05 -14.64 19.38
N TYR A 80 0.65 -13.60 18.63
CA TYR A 80 1.58 -12.57 18.18
C TYR A 80 0.87 -11.22 18.07
N ALA A 81 1.65 -10.15 18.05
CA ALA A 81 1.18 -8.82 17.83
C ALA A 81 2.15 -8.08 16.90
N LYS A 82 1.64 -7.13 16.13
CA LYS A 82 2.45 -6.12 15.47
C LYS A 82 1.92 -4.74 15.79
N VAL A 83 2.85 -3.84 16.10
CA VAL A 83 2.56 -2.41 16.26
C VAL A 83 3.60 -1.65 15.47
N SER A 84 3.18 -0.77 14.59
CA SER A 84 4.08 0.14 13.89
C SER A 84 3.54 1.56 13.88
N VAL A 85 4.45 2.51 14.11
CA VAL A 85 4.19 3.94 14.04
C VAL A 85 4.88 4.50 12.81
N GLN A 86 4.25 5.49 12.19
CA GLN A 86 4.71 6.09 10.95
C GLN A 86 4.56 7.62 10.96
N SER A 87 5.37 8.30 10.14
CA SER A 87 5.25 9.74 9.86
C SER A 87 5.85 10.04 8.49
N GLY A 88 5.49 11.16 7.91
CA GLY A 88 6.00 11.61 6.61
C GLY A 88 4.91 12.13 5.69
N THR A 89 5.30 12.66 4.52
CA THR A 89 4.37 13.28 3.56
C THR A 89 3.34 12.32 3.01
N TYR A 90 3.70 11.05 2.83
CA TYR A 90 2.77 9.99 2.47
C TYR A 90 1.67 9.80 3.51
N VAL A 91 2.05 9.78 4.80
CA VAL A 91 1.09 9.60 5.90
C VAL A 91 0.12 10.76 5.96
N GLU A 92 0.62 11.99 5.84
CA GLU A 92 -0.22 13.19 5.84
C GLU A 92 -1.22 13.21 4.67
N ALA A 93 -0.85 12.66 3.52
CA ALA A 93 -1.70 12.61 2.34
C ALA A 93 -2.65 11.41 2.34
N ASN A 94 -2.13 10.19 2.49
CA ASN A 94 -2.92 8.96 2.30
C ASN A 94 -3.81 8.62 3.49
N TYR A 95 -3.43 9.06 4.70
CA TYR A 95 -4.20 8.89 5.94
C TYR A 95 -4.90 10.18 6.39
N ALA A 96 -5.04 11.17 5.51
CA ALA A 96 -5.59 12.48 5.84
C ALA A 96 -6.98 12.42 6.50
N ALA A 97 -7.81 11.46 6.12
CA ALA A 97 -9.16 11.27 6.67
C ALA A 97 -9.19 10.54 8.02
N GLU A 98 -8.06 9.99 8.49
CA GLU A 98 -7.99 9.15 9.67
C GLU A 98 -7.44 9.90 10.88
N LYS A 99 -8.11 9.78 12.05
CA LYS A 99 -7.67 10.42 13.30
C LYS A 99 -6.38 9.80 13.84
N THR A 100 -6.21 8.49 13.66
CA THR A 100 -5.07 7.71 14.14
C THR A 100 -4.04 7.44 13.04
N LYS A 101 -3.84 8.40 12.13
CA LYS A 101 -3.00 8.30 10.94
C LYS A 101 -1.54 7.89 11.17
N TYR A 102 -1.04 8.09 12.39
CA TYR A 102 0.34 7.70 12.75
C TYR A 102 0.50 6.23 13.14
N LEU A 103 -0.59 5.45 13.20
CA LEU A 103 -0.53 4.00 13.30
C LEU A 103 -0.56 3.38 11.89
N ASN A 104 0.52 2.70 11.52
CA ASN A 104 0.61 1.97 10.25
C ASN A 104 -0.04 0.59 10.37
N GLU A 105 0.32 -0.17 11.40
CA GLU A 105 -0.24 -1.46 11.77
C GLU A 105 -0.43 -1.50 13.29
N ALA A 106 -1.52 -2.08 13.76
CA ALA A 106 -1.73 -2.37 15.18
C ALA A 106 -2.73 -3.53 15.29
N TYR A 107 -2.23 -4.77 15.38
CA TYR A 107 -3.07 -5.94 15.43
C TYR A 107 -2.52 -7.07 16.30
N LEU A 108 -3.43 -7.92 16.76
CA LEU A 108 -3.17 -9.16 17.46
C LEU A 108 -3.48 -10.33 16.53
N GLY A 109 -2.71 -11.41 16.65
CA GLY A 109 -2.93 -12.64 15.93
C GLY A 109 -2.79 -13.85 16.83
N VAL A 110 -3.53 -14.91 16.51
CA VAL A 110 -3.46 -16.22 17.17
C VAL A 110 -3.42 -17.33 16.14
N TYR A 111 -2.54 -18.31 16.35
CA TYR A 111 -2.56 -19.58 15.62
C TYR A 111 -3.63 -20.47 16.19
N LEU A 112 -4.61 -20.87 15.38
CA LEU A 112 -5.75 -21.69 15.80
C LEU A 112 -5.44 -23.18 15.81
N ASN A 113 -4.29 -23.60 15.30
CA ASN A 113 -3.86 -24.99 15.28
C ASN A 113 -2.35 -25.14 15.56
N ASN A 114 -1.95 -26.34 16.00
CA ASN A 114 -0.55 -26.65 16.36
C ASN A 114 0.40 -26.60 15.16
N LYS A 115 -0.09 -26.82 13.92
CA LYS A 115 0.69 -26.71 12.70
C LYS A 115 0.93 -25.27 12.28
N LYS A 116 0.33 -24.29 12.97
CA LYS A 116 0.40 -22.86 12.68
C LYS A 116 -0.02 -22.50 11.24
N THR A 117 -0.93 -23.28 10.66
CA THR A 117 -1.44 -23.07 9.29
C THR A 117 -2.70 -22.24 9.25
N THR A 118 -3.37 -22.03 10.38
CA THR A 118 -4.59 -21.21 10.47
C THR A 118 -4.38 -20.11 11.48
N THR A 119 -4.59 -18.86 11.06
CA THR A 119 -4.46 -17.67 11.92
C THR A 119 -5.75 -16.87 11.94
N LEU A 120 -6.06 -16.30 13.09
CA LEU A 120 -7.06 -15.26 13.26
C LEU A 120 -6.33 -13.99 13.69
N GLU A 121 -6.53 -12.92 12.97
CA GLU A 121 -5.93 -11.60 13.21
C GLU A 121 -7.02 -10.55 13.39
N ALA A 122 -6.82 -9.56 14.27
CA ALA A 122 -7.76 -8.46 14.50
C ALA A 122 -7.03 -7.15 14.81
N GLY A 123 -7.47 -6.06 14.20
CA GLY A 123 -6.91 -4.72 14.40
C GLY A 123 -6.72 -3.95 13.10
N ILE A 124 -5.75 -3.03 13.08
CA ILE A 124 -5.30 -2.33 11.86
C ILE A 124 -4.30 -3.24 11.16
N LEU A 125 -4.75 -3.88 10.09
CA LEU A 125 -3.99 -4.85 9.29
C LEU A 125 -3.41 -4.17 8.05
N PRO A 126 -2.25 -4.63 7.54
CA PRO A 126 -1.80 -4.25 6.21
C PRO A 126 -2.83 -4.72 5.16
N SER A 127 -2.93 -3.99 4.05
CA SER A 127 -3.82 -4.38 2.97
C SER A 127 -3.46 -5.78 2.44
N TYR A 128 -4.48 -6.52 2.06
CA TYR A 128 -4.38 -7.78 1.32
C TYR A 128 -4.51 -7.58 -0.20
N ILE A 129 -4.70 -6.33 -0.63
CA ILE A 129 -4.89 -5.94 -2.02
C ILE A 129 -3.59 -5.35 -2.56
N GLY A 130 -3.23 -5.71 -3.79
CA GLY A 130 -2.10 -5.11 -4.51
C GLY A 130 -0.76 -5.82 -4.28
N PHE A 131 0.25 -5.33 -4.99
CA PHE A 131 1.62 -5.88 -5.03
C PHE A 131 2.70 -4.82 -4.73
N GLU A 132 2.35 -3.53 -4.66
CA GLU A 132 3.27 -2.45 -4.30
C GLU A 132 2.99 -1.97 -2.87
N SER A 133 4.05 -1.82 -2.10
CA SER A 133 4.00 -1.37 -0.70
C SER A 133 4.24 0.13 -0.56
N ALA A 134 3.73 0.73 0.52
CA ALA A 134 4.11 2.08 0.92
C ALA A 134 5.58 2.15 1.38
N THR A 135 6.11 1.08 1.98
CA THR A 135 7.55 0.90 2.22
C THR A 135 8.18 0.40 0.92
N THR A 136 8.70 1.32 0.11
CA THR A 136 9.03 1.09 -1.30
C THR A 136 10.26 0.22 -1.55
N HIS A 137 10.99 -0.19 -0.50
CA HIS A 137 12.23 -0.96 -0.65
C HIS A 137 12.10 -2.23 -1.50
N ALA A 138 10.98 -2.95 -1.35
CA ALA A 138 10.70 -4.17 -2.11
C ALA A 138 10.06 -3.92 -3.48
N ASN A 139 9.56 -2.72 -3.76
CA ASN A 139 8.93 -2.38 -5.03
C ASN A 139 9.96 -2.37 -6.18
N LEU A 140 9.55 -2.74 -7.39
CA LEU A 140 10.42 -2.74 -8.56
C LEU A 140 10.73 -1.32 -9.07
N THR A 141 9.87 -0.34 -8.81
CA THR A 141 10.03 1.09 -9.14
C THR A 141 10.02 1.94 -7.88
N ALA A 142 10.62 3.13 -7.91
CA ALA A 142 10.66 4.05 -6.76
C ALA A 142 9.27 4.55 -6.42
N THR A 143 8.57 5.14 -7.40
CA THR A 143 7.18 5.56 -7.23
C THR A 143 6.24 4.38 -7.45
N ARG A 144 5.00 4.49 -6.98
CA ARG A 144 3.98 3.46 -7.21
C ARG A 144 3.17 3.74 -8.47
N SER A 145 2.50 2.71 -8.97
CA SER A 145 1.51 2.82 -10.04
C SER A 145 0.27 3.60 -9.59
N ILE A 146 -0.49 4.18 -10.52
CA ILE A 146 -1.80 4.79 -10.24
C ILE A 146 -2.73 3.76 -9.58
N LEU A 147 -2.68 2.51 -10.04
CA LEU A 147 -3.39 1.38 -9.43
C LEU A 147 -3.11 1.28 -7.94
N ALA A 148 -1.84 1.21 -7.56
CA ALA A 148 -1.43 1.07 -6.18
C ALA A 148 -1.68 2.33 -5.35
N GLU A 149 -1.51 3.53 -5.92
CA GLU A 149 -1.84 4.79 -5.23
C GLU A 149 -3.32 4.88 -4.85
N ASN A 150 -4.21 4.27 -5.63
CA ASN A 150 -5.66 4.39 -5.48
C ASN A 150 -6.36 3.09 -5.04
N SER A 151 -5.61 2.14 -4.50
CA SER A 151 -6.10 0.95 -3.81
C SER A 151 -5.75 0.98 -2.31
N PRO A 152 -6.46 0.23 -1.45
CA PRO A 152 -6.25 0.30 -0.01
C PRO A 152 -4.87 -0.15 0.44
N TYR A 153 -4.26 0.58 1.39
CA TYR A 153 -2.99 0.23 2.04
C TYR A 153 -3.15 -0.40 3.40
N PHE A 154 -4.27 -0.18 4.05
CA PHE A 154 -4.61 -0.77 5.35
C PHE A 154 -6.10 -1.12 5.39
N MET A 155 -6.42 -2.05 6.25
CA MET A 155 -7.79 -2.46 6.56
C MET A 155 -7.90 -2.64 8.06
N THR A 156 -8.92 -2.08 8.69
CA THR A 156 -9.21 -2.39 10.10
C THR A 156 -10.34 -3.38 10.17
N GLY A 157 -10.09 -4.49 10.86
CA GLY A 157 -11.08 -5.56 10.95
C GLY A 157 -10.52 -6.86 11.49
N VAL A 158 -11.13 -7.96 11.07
CA VAL A 158 -10.76 -9.34 11.41
C VAL A 158 -10.42 -10.08 10.14
N LYS A 159 -9.34 -10.87 10.18
CA LYS A 159 -8.88 -11.71 9.08
C LYS A 159 -8.66 -13.12 9.57
N LEU A 160 -9.29 -14.08 8.92
CA LEU A 160 -9.02 -15.51 9.04
C LEU A 160 -8.19 -15.92 7.84
N ASN A 161 -7.01 -16.49 8.08
CA ASN A 161 -6.16 -17.04 7.02
C ASN A 161 -5.94 -18.53 7.24
N HIS A 162 -6.01 -19.31 6.16
CA HIS A 162 -5.66 -20.72 6.15
C HIS A 162 -4.66 -21.04 5.05
N GLN A 163 -3.54 -21.65 5.43
CA GLN A 163 -2.54 -22.17 4.52
C GLN A 163 -2.78 -23.67 4.31
N PHE A 164 -3.31 -24.06 3.15
CA PHE A 164 -3.60 -25.45 2.81
C PHE A 164 -2.32 -26.28 2.65
N ASN A 165 -1.30 -25.66 2.05
CA ASN A 165 0.03 -26.23 1.88
C ASN A 165 1.04 -25.08 1.60
N GLU A 166 2.30 -25.39 1.33
CA GLU A 166 3.35 -24.41 1.07
C GLU A 166 3.07 -23.51 -0.16
N LYS A 167 2.16 -23.94 -1.05
CA LYS A 167 1.87 -23.24 -2.31
C LYS A 167 0.55 -22.47 -2.28
N LEU A 168 -0.39 -22.82 -1.43
CA LEU A 168 -1.76 -22.29 -1.49
C LEU A 168 -2.24 -21.80 -0.14
N SER A 169 -2.69 -20.55 -0.08
CA SER A 169 -3.37 -19.96 1.07
C SER A 169 -4.63 -19.20 0.65
N LEU A 170 -5.61 -19.20 1.56
CA LEU A 170 -6.86 -18.46 1.42
C LEU A 170 -7.11 -17.64 2.68
N SER A 171 -7.52 -16.38 2.50
CA SER A 171 -7.98 -15.51 3.59
C SER A 171 -9.41 -15.04 3.35
N GLY A 172 -10.16 -14.89 4.44
CA GLY A 172 -11.42 -14.17 4.48
C GLY A 172 -11.32 -13.02 5.48
N LEU A 173 -11.89 -11.87 5.16
CA LEU A 173 -11.82 -10.66 5.97
C LEU A 173 -13.19 -10.03 6.16
N LEU A 174 -13.41 -9.48 7.37
CA LEU A 174 -14.49 -8.54 7.67
C LEU A 174 -13.85 -7.25 8.12
N THR A 175 -14.12 -6.13 7.43
CA THR A 175 -13.43 -4.86 7.65
C THR A 175 -14.38 -3.67 7.78
N ASN A 176 -13.84 -2.53 8.24
CA ASN A 176 -14.59 -1.28 8.44
C ASN A 176 -14.95 -0.55 7.14
N GLY A 177 -14.32 -0.90 6.01
CA GLY A 177 -14.55 -0.24 4.72
C GLY A 177 -13.30 -0.21 3.85
N TRP A 178 -13.39 0.46 2.73
CA TRP A 178 -12.31 0.69 1.78
C TRP A 178 -11.28 1.68 2.36
N GLN A 179 -10.14 1.16 2.86
CA GLN A 179 -9.10 1.95 3.50
C GLN A 179 -9.64 2.81 4.67
N ARG A 180 -10.22 2.14 5.69
CA ARG A 180 -10.78 2.83 6.86
C ARG A 180 -10.24 2.25 8.15
N ILE A 181 -9.74 3.14 9.05
CA ILE A 181 -9.48 2.79 10.45
C ILE A 181 -10.81 2.82 11.20
N GLU A 182 -11.56 3.92 11.09
CA GLU A 182 -12.89 4.04 11.67
C GLU A 182 -13.96 3.96 10.58
N LYS A 183 -15.11 3.38 10.88
CA LYS A 183 -16.28 3.40 9.99
C LYS A 183 -16.77 4.83 9.78
N GLN A 184 -17.11 5.19 8.55
CA GLN A 184 -17.78 6.46 8.25
C GLN A 184 -19.20 6.54 8.85
N ASN A 185 -19.88 5.39 8.95
CA ASN A 185 -21.21 5.29 9.54
C ASN A 185 -21.34 3.93 10.23
N SER A 186 -21.62 3.93 11.53
CA SER A 186 -21.76 2.71 12.33
C SER A 186 -22.93 1.82 11.91
N ASN A 187 -23.96 2.38 11.26
CA ASN A 187 -25.12 1.65 10.79
C ASN A 187 -24.87 0.87 9.47
N VAL A 188 -23.74 1.08 8.81
CA VAL A 188 -23.37 0.33 7.62
C VAL A 188 -22.71 -1.00 8.04
N ALA A 189 -23.12 -2.10 7.41
CA ALA A 189 -22.54 -3.42 7.67
C ALA A 189 -21.02 -3.42 7.42
N PRO A 190 -20.24 -4.28 8.09
CA PRO A 190 -18.85 -4.54 7.74
C PRO A 190 -18.73 -4.95 6.28
N THR A 191 -17.61 -4.60 5.68
CA THR A 191 -17.26 -5.03 4.32
C THR A 191 -16.60 -6.40 4.34
N PHE A 192 -16.73 -7.15 3.27
CA PHE A 192 -16.17 -8.49 3.13
C PHE A 192 -15.09 -8.52 2.05
N GLY A 193 -14.02 -9.26 2.31
CA GLY A 193 -12.92 -9.47 1.38
C GLY A 193 -12.42 -10.89 1.39
N THR A 194 -11.82 -11.32 0.28
CA THR A 194 -11.09 -12.60 0.19
C THR A 194 -9.75 -12.38 -0.48
N GLN A 195 -8.80 -13.24 -0.17
CA GLN A 195 -7.51 -13.31 -0.84
C GLN A 195 -7.09 -14.76 -1.07
N LEU A 196 -6.84 -15.12 -2.31
CA LEU A 196 -6.23 -16.38 -2.71
C LEU A 196 -4.80 -16.11 -3.18
N VAL A 197 -3.82 -16.76 -2.55
CA VAL A 197 -2.41 -16.69 -2.97
C VAL A 197 -1.94 -18.05 -3.40
N TYR A 198 -1.43 -18.16 -4.62
CA TYR A 198 -0.85 -19.38 -5.16
C TYR A 198 0.61 -19.17 -5.56
N LYS A 199 1.51 -19.90 -4.90
CA LYS A 199 2.96 -19.90 -5.13
C LYS A 199 3.41 -21.28 -5.62
N PRO A 200 3.30 -21.60 -6.92
CA PRO A 200 3.69 -22.90 -7.44
C PRO A 200 5.16 -23.22 -7.18
N ASN A 201 6.00 -22.21 -7.11
CA ASN A 201 7.42 -22.27 -6.76
C ASN A 201 7.91 -20.87 -6.28
N ALA A 202 9.17 -20.77 -5.84
CA ALA A 202 9.76 -19.54 -5.31
C ALA A 202 9.86 -18.37 -6.32
N LYS A 203 9.65 -18.62 -7.61
CA LYS A 203 9.74 -17.61 -8.70
C LYS A 203 8.40 -17.10 -9.17
N ASN A 204 7.30 -17.58 -8.62
CA ASN A 204 5.95 -17.23 -9.07
C ASN A 204 5.04 -17.01 -7.89
N THR A 205 4.35 -15.87 -7.88
CA THR A 205 3.22 -15.59 -6.99
C THR A 205 2.05 -15.14 -7.84
N LEU A 206 0.93 -15.85 -7.76
CA LEU A 206 -0.35 -15.41 -8.28
C LEU A 206 -1.23 -15.03 -7.10
N ASN A 207 -1.87 -13.89 -7.20
CA ASN A 207 -2.79 -13.38 -6.19
C ASN A 207 -4.12 -13.02 -6.82
N TRP A 208 -5.19 -13.35 -6.11
CA TRP A 208 -6.52 -12.85 -6.41
C TRP A 208 -7.15 -12.35 -5.11
N SER A 209 -7.42 -11.05 -5.05
CA SER A 209 -8.08 -10.40 -3.92
C SER A 209 -9.42 -9.84 -4.35
N THR A 210 -10.43 -9.92 -3.49
CA THR A 210 -11.76 -9.36 -3.74
C THR A 210 -12.21 -8.48 -2.58
N PHE A 211 -13.11 -7.54 -2.87
CA PHE A 211 -13.76 -6.71 -1.87
C PHE A 211 -15.23 -6.49 -2.27
N ILE A 212 -16.11 -6.55 -1.28
CA ILE A 212 -17.51 -6.16 -1.41
C ILE A 212 -17.95 -5.40 -0.16
N GLY A 213 -18.53 -4.22 -0.35
CA GLY A 213 -19.01 -3.41 0.77
C GLY A 213 -19.72 -2.15 0.32
N LYS A 214 -20.31 -1.45 1.27
CA LYS A 214 -20.92 -0.16 1.01
C LYS A 214 -19.92 0.96 1.23
N GLU A 215 -19.72 1.78 0.21
CA GLU A 215 -18.85 2.95 0.23
C GLU A 215 -19.62 4.20 -0.18
N VAL A 216 -19.14 5.36 0.26
CA VAL A 216 -19.76 6.64 -0.12
C VAL A 216 -19.46 6.94 -1.58
N TYR A 217 -20.52 7.20 -2.34
CA TYR A 217 -20.46 7.72 -3.69
C TYR A 217 -21.63 8.69 -3.90
N ALA A 218 -21.36 9.91 -4.37
CA ALA A 218 -22.35 10.98 -4.53
C ALA A 218 -23.24 11.16 -3.27
N ASP A 219 -22.60 11.28 -2.11
CA ASP A 219 -23.21 11.49 -0.80
C ASP A 219 -24.15 10.38 -0.29
N ALA A 220 -24.08 9.19 -0.92
CA ALA A 220 -24.84 8.02 -0.51
C ALA A 220 -23.96 6.76 -0.37
N PHE A 221 -24.38 5.86 0.54
CA PHE A 221 -23.73 4.55 0.68
C PHE A 221 -24.24 3.59 -0.38
N ASN A 222 -23.39 3.32 -1.37
CA ASN A 222 -23.65 2.42 -2.48
C ASN A 222 -22.69 1.25 -2.48
N THR A 223 -23.09 0.12 -3.07
CA THR A 223 -22.26 -1.09 -3.06
C THR A 223 -21.09 -0.95 -4.02
N ARG A 224 -19.91 -1.27 -3.52
CA ARG A 224 -18.65 -1.42 -4.27
C ARG A 224 -18.29 -2.89 -4.36
N TYR A 225 -17.98 -3.34 -5.56
CA TYR A 225 -17.38 -4.65 -5.86
C TYR A 225 -16.00 -4.41 -6.44
N PHE A 226 -15.02 -5.19 -6.02
CA PHE A 226 -13.67 -5.01 -6.52
C PHE A 226 -12.91 -6.34 -6.58
N SER A 227 -12.04 -6.44 -7.57
CA SER A 227 -11.13 -7.55 -7.80
C SER A 227 -9.75 -7.04 -8.20
N ASN A 228 -8.72 -7.54 -7.52
CA ASN A 228 -7.32 -7.33 -7.84
C ASN A 228 -6.69 -8.67 -8.20
N LEU A 229 -6.05 -8.70 -9.35
CA LEU A 229 -5.27 -9.85 -9.83
C LEU A 229 -3.84 -9.41 -10.07
N TYR A 230 -2.87 -10.19 -9.64
CA TYR A 230 -1.50 -10.00 -10.09
C TYR A 230 -0.73 -11.30 -10.22
N TRP A 231 0.25 -11.26 -11.10
CA TRP A 231 1.27 -12.29 -11.26
C TRP A 231 2.64 -11.65 -11.10
N ASP A 232 3.35 -12.03 -10.04
CA ASP A 232 4.73 -11.67 -9.76
C ASP A 232 5.62 -12.82 -10.23
N LYS A 233 6.55 -12.53 -11.16
CA LYS A 233 7.35 -13.53 -11.88
C LYS A 233 8.82 -13.16 -11.92
N THR A 234 9.65 -13.93 -11.22
CA THR A 234 11.10 -13.95 -11.42
C THR A 234 11.42 -14.92 -12.55
N TRP A 235 11.81 -14.42 -13.73
CA TRP A 235 12.14 -15.22 -14.89
C TRP A 235 13.48 -15.93 -14.70
N ASN A 236 14.49 -15.17 -14.27
CA ASN A 236 15.84 -15.64 -14.00
C ASN A 236 16.56 -14.67 -13.04
N ALA A 237 17.87 -14.80 -12.86
CA ALA A 237 18.65 -13.94 -11.96
C ALA A 237 18.68 -12.46 -12.36
N LYS A 238 18.31 -12.13 -13.62
CA LYS A 238 18.36 -10.75 -14.14
C LYS A 238 16.99 -10.14 -14.36
N TRP A 239 15.98 -10.93 -14.72
CA TRP A 239 14.66 -10.46 -15.12
C TRP A 239 13.59 -10.79 -14.08
N HIS A 240 12.85 -9.77 -13.69
CA HIS A 240 11.69 -9.84 -12.80
C HIS A 240 10.56 -8.99 -13.38
N SER A 241 9.34 -9.50 -13.40
CA SER A 241 8.16 -8.76 -13.89
C SER A 241 6.96 -8.96 -12.99
N ILE A 242 6.13 -7.92 -12.89
CA ILE A 242 4.82 -7.96 -12.25
C ILE A 242 3.77 -7.54 -13.28
N PHE A 243 2.71 -8.32 -13.39
CA PHE A 243 1.52 -8.04 -14.17
C PHE A 243 0.36 -7.87 -13.22
N GLY A 244 -0.18 -6.67 -13.12
CA GLY A 244 -1.27 -6.31 -12.21
C GLY A 244 -2.51 -5.86 -12.95
N PHE A 245 -3.68 -6.15 -12.40
CA PHE A 245 -4.96 -5.73 -12.93
C PHE A 245 -5.98 -5.53 -11.82
N ASP A 246 -6.52 -4.32 -11.75
CA ASP A 246 -7.65 -3.98 -10.91
C ASP A 246 -8.91 -3.79 -11.76
N TYR A 247 -10.03 -4.30 -11.24
CA TYR A 247 -11.35 -4.09 -11.81
C TYR A 247 -12.37 -3.86 -10.69
N GLY A 248 -13.13 -2.79 -10.81
CA GLY A 248 -14.15 -2.49 -9.83
C GLY A 248 -15.47 -2.03 -10.45
N ILE A 249 -16.54 -2.24 -9.70
CA ILE A 249 -17.91 -1.80 -10.02
C ILE A 249 -18.44 -1.04 -8.81
N GLN A 250 -18.94 0.16 -9.03
CA GLN A 250 -19.61 0.98 -8.02
C GLN A 250 -21.07 1.17 -8.40
N ASP A 251 -21.99 0.83 -7.52
CA ASP A 251 -23.38 1.23 -7.68
C ASP A 251 -23.46 2.76 -7.54
N ILE A 252 -24.06 3.45 -8.51
CA ILE A 252 -24.20 4.92 -8.50
C ILE A 252 -25.51 5.30 -7.79
N SER A 253 -26.58 4.55 -8.06
CA SER A 253 -27.90 4.80 -7.50
C SER A 253 -28.60 3.50 -7.15
N SER A 254 -29.05 3.40 -5.91
CA SER A 254 -29.88 2.28 -5.45
C SER A 254 -31.27 2.26 -6.09
N LYS A 255 -31.77 3.44 -6.51
CA LYS A 255 -33.11 3.56 -7.13
C LYS A 255 -33.14 3.07 -8.58
N ASN A 256 -32.12 3.43 -9.36
CA ASN A 256 -32.10 3.16 -10.81
C ASN A 256 -31.23 1.96 -11.18
N LYS A 257 -30.57 1.29 -10.21
CA LYS A 257 -29.61 0.21 -10.43
C LYS A 257 -28.47 0.59 -11.39
N GLU A 258 -28.16 1.88 -11.46
CA GLU A 258 -27.08 2.41 -12.29
C GLU A 258 -25.73 2.07 -11.67
N LYS A 259 -24.76 1.71 -12.53
CA LYS A 259 -23.41 1.32 -12.11
C LYS A 259 -22.36 2.06 -12.91
N THR A 260 -21.19 2.20 -12.33
CA THR A 260 -19.97 2.58 -13.03
C THR A 260 -18.87 1.57 -12.79
N THR A 261 -17.89 1.56 -13.66
CA THR A 261 -16.71 0.70 -13.56
C THR A 261 -15.46 1.52 -13.61
N TRP A 262 -14.41 0.99 -12.97
CA TRP A 262 -13.02 1.45 -13.17
C TRP A 262 -12.13 0.23 -13.36
N TYR A 263 -11.01 0.42 -14.05
CA TYR A 263 -10.01 -0.63 -14.20
C TYR A 263 -8.62 -0.06 -14.46
N SER A 264 -7.61 -0.85 -14.10
CA SER A 264 -6.22 -0.45 -14.26
C SER A 264 -5.32 -1.66 -14.50
N PRO A 265 -4.85 -1.89 -15.72
CA PRO A 265 -3.74 -2.77 -16.02
C PRO A 265 -2.39 -2.10 -15.75
N VAL A 266 -1.44 -2.86 -15.20
CA VAL A 266 -0.06 -2.43 -14.95
C VAL A 266 0.90 -3.54 -15.32
N VAL A 267 1.98 -3.20 -15.98
CA VAL A 267 3.13 -4.08 -16.21
C VAL A 267 4.38 -3.38 -15.73
N ILE A 268 5.13 -4.04 -14.85
CA ILE A 268 6.44 -3.57 -14.38
C ILE A 268 7.45 -4.65 -14.72
N THR A 269 8.56 -4.28 -15.36
CA THR A 269 9.66 -5.20 -15.64
C THR A 269 10.97 -4.61 -15.19
N GLN A 270 11.71 -5.36 -14.39
CA GLN A 270 13.02 -4.97 -13.86
C GLN A 270 14.11 -5.83 -14.46
N TYR A 271 15.24 -5.20 -14.79
CA TYR A 271 16.48 -5.84 -15.20
C TYR A 271 17.60 -5.52 -14.22
N SER A 272 18.25 -6.55 -13.69
CA SER A 272 19.41 -6.43 -12.81
C SER A 272 20.69 -6.58 -13.66
N PHE A 273 21.44 -5.49 -13.82
CA PHE A 273 22.75 -5.51 -14.48
C PHE A 273 23.75 -6.33 -13.66
N ASN A 274 23.73 -6.12 -12.36
CA ASN A 274 24.52 -6.81 -11.35
C ASN A 274 23.85 -6.68 -9.96
N SER A 275 24.56 -7.04 -8.88
CA SER A 275 24.02 -6.95 -7.51
C SER A 275 23.79 -5.53 -6.99
N LYS A 276 24.34 -4.51 -7.66
CA LYS A 276 24.27 -3.11 -7.24
C LYS A 276 23.42 -2.22 -8.13
N TRP A 277 23.21 -2.60 -9.39
CA TRP A 277 22.53 -1.77 -10.37
C TRP A 277 21.37 -2.48 -11.00
N GLN A 278 20.22 -1.82 -10.98
CA GLN A 278 18.97 -2.32 -11.57
C GLN A 278 18.30 -1.19 -12.35
N MET A 279 17.51 -1.57 -13.33
CA MET A 279 16.64 -0.67 -14.09
C MET A 279 15.26 -1.31 -14.15
N ALA A 280 14.21 -0.53 -13.98
CA ALA A 280 12.84 -0.99 -14.19
C ALA A 280 12.09 -0.07 -15.14
N HIS A 281 11.16 -0.66 -15.88
CA HIS A 281 10.22 0.02 -16.75
C HIS A 281 8.81 -0.34 -16.30
N ARG A 282 7.93 0.65 -16.17
CA ARG A 282 6.50 0.47 -15.91
C ARG A 282 5.70 1.11 -17.02
N ILE A 283 4.70 0.38 -17.49
CA ILE A 283 3.58 0.89 -18.27
C ILE A 283 2.30 0.62 -17.51
N GLU A 284 1.43 1.60 -17.43
CA GLU A 284 0.20 1.56 -16.66
C GLU A 284 -0.91 2.32 -17.37
N TYR A 285 -2.13 1.89 -17.15
CA TYR A 285 -3.31 2.59 -17.60
C TYR A 285 -4.36 2.59 -16.49
N TYR A 286 -5.10 3.68 -16.36
CA TYR A 286 -6.18 3.78 -15.40
C TYR A 286 -7.37 4.48 -16.04
N GLN A 287 -8.56 3.87 -15.90
CA GLN A 287 -9.83 4.46 -16.31
C GLN A 287 -10.80 4.48 -15.15
N ASP A 288 -11.40 5.66 -14.89
CA ASP A 288 -12.46 5.91 -13.91
C ASP A 288 -13.35 7.07 -14.36
N GLN A 289 -14.18 6.81 -15.35
CA GLN A 289 -15.00 7.81 -16.05
C GLN A 289 -16.00 8.53 -15.13
N LYS A 290 -16.47 7.87 -14.09
CA LYS A 290 -17.45 8.42 -13.14
C LYS A 290 -16.85 8.72 -11.78
N GLN A 291 -15.52 8.69 -11.66
CA GLN A 291 -14.79 9.08 -10.43
C GLN A 291 -15.20 8.25 -9.20
N ALA A 292 -15.33 6.94 -9.40
CA ALA A 292 -15.68 6.03 -8.31
C ALA A 292 -14.57 5.93 -7.25
N ILE A 293 -13.31 6.12 -7.67
CA ILE A 293 -12.11 6.07 -6.84
C ILE A 293 -11.36 7.40 -6.86
N ILE A 294 -11.04 7.90 -8.06
CA ILE A 294 -10.23 9.11 -8.25
C ILE A 294 -11.15 10.32 -8.44
N ALA A 295 -11.27 11.14 -7.40
CA ALA A 295 -12.09 12.36 -7.42
C ALA A 295 -11.42 13.51 -8.20
N SER A 296 -11.28 13.34 -9.51
CA SER A 296 -10.63 14.30 -10.43
C SER A 296 -11.53 15.46 -10.88
N GLN A 297 -12.80 15.45 -10.51
CA GLN A 297 -13.88 16.39 -10.95
C GLN A 297 -14.25 16.28 -12.44
N ILE A 298 -13.46 15.60 -13.24
CA ILE A 298 -13.67 15.31 -14.66
C ILE A 298 -13.37 13.83 -14.91
N PRO A 299 -13.83 13.22 -16.02
CA PRO A 299 -13.53 11.82 -16.34
C PRO A 299 -12.05 11.53 -16.28
N PHE A 300 -11.67 10.47 -15.57
CA PHE A 300 -10.29 10.08 -15.41
C PHE A 300 -9.92 8.93 -16.34
N GLU A 301 -8.98 9.21 -17.25
CA GLU A 301 -8.42 8.22 -18.15
C GLU A 301 -6.98 8.60 -18.49
N THR A 302 -6.03 7.77 -18.06
CA THR A 302 -4.60 8.13 -18.08
C THR A 302 -3.74 6.93 -18.43
N LEU A 303 -2.84 7.14 -19.39
CA LEU A 303 -1.71 6.26 -19.67
C LEU A 303 -0.48 6.77 -18.90
N GLY A 304 0.22 5.87 -18.21
CA GLY A 304 1.47 6.19 -17.52
C GLY A 304 2.63 5.35 -18.05
N ASN A 305 3.82 5.96 -18.06
CA ASN A 305 5.06 5.31 -18.44
C ASN A 305 6.18 5.81 -17.53
N SER A 306 7.03 4.92 -17.02
CA SER A 306 8.17 5.34 -16.21
C SER A 306 9.39 4.45 -16.40
N ILE A 307 10.56 5.07 -16.24
CA ILE A 307 11.86 4.39 -16.21
C ILE A 307 12.52 4.73 -14.88
N ASN A 308 12.95 3.70 -14.17
CA ASN A 308 13.57 3.78 -12.86
C ASN A 308 14.97 3.17 -12.89
N PHE A 309 15.93 3.82 -12.23
CA PHE A 309 17.28 3.31 -12.00
C PHE A 309 17.53 3.21 -10.51
N ASP A 310 18.05 2.05 -10.07
CA ASP A 310 18.39 1.77 -8.68
C ASP A 310 19.89 1.55 -8.54
N PHE A 311 20.47 2.17 -7.51
CA PHE A 311 21.78 1.85 -6.98
C PHE A 311 21.62 1.27 -5.55
N LEU A 312 22.11 0.05 -5.36
CA LEU A 312 22.05 -0.72 -4.13
C LEU A 312 23.47 -0.92 -3.56
N PRO A 313 23.97 -0.01 -2.72
CA PRO A 313 25.27 -0.20 -2.05
C PRO A 313 25.30 -1.49 -1.23
N ASN A 314 24.17 -1.87 -0.63
CA ASN A 314 23.94 -3.11 0.09
C ASN A 314 22.43 -3.47 0.06
N SER A 315 22.05 -4.58 0.67
CA SER A 315 20.67 -5.08 0.65
C SER A 315 19.66 -4.23 1.45
N LYS A 316 20.12 -3.31 2.30
CA LYS A 316 19.28 -2.50 3.18
C LYS A 316 19.14 -1.06 2.73
N PHE A 317 19.95 -0.60 1.80
CA PHE A 317 19.99 0.78 1.36
C PHE A 317 19.84 0.87 -0.15
N LYS A 318 18.96 1.75 -0.63
CA LYS A 318 18.74 2.03 -2.05
C LYS A 318 18.78 3.53 -2.32
N ILE A 319 19.43 3.90 -3.42
CA ILE A 319 19.25 5.19 -4.07
C ILE A 319 18.54 4.92 -5.39
N ARG A 320 17.44 5.65 -5.65
CA ARG A 320 16.57 5.39 -6.79
C ARG A 320 16.28 6.70 -7.51
N THR A 321 16.23 6.69 -8.83
CA THR A 321 15.78 7.82 -9.63
C THR A 321 14.81 7.31 -10.68
N GLU A 322 13.62 7.88 -10.71
CA GLU A 322 12.55 7.53 -11.65
C GLU A 322 12.06 8.75 -12.40
N GLY A 323 12.10 8.69 -13.73
CA GLY A 323 11.38 9.59 -14.62
C GLY A 323 10.02 8.99 -14.95
N LYS A 324 8.94 9.75 -14.75
CA LYS A 324 7.56 9.32 -14.97
C LYS A 324 6.83 10.32 -15.84
N TRP A 325 6.17 9.81 -16.87
CA TRP A 325 5.31 10.56 -17.77
C TRP A 325 3.90 10.00 -17.76
N TYR A 326 2.91 10.90 -17.74
CA TYR A 326 1.50 10.62 -17.87
C TYR A 326 0.91 11.35 -19.06
N HIS A 327 -0.05 10.69 -19.73
CA HIS A 327 -0.90 11.28 -20.74
C HIS A 327 -2.36 10.91 -20.47
N ALA A 328 -3.21 11.92 -20.33
CA ALA A 328 -4.64 11.78 -20.07
C ALA A 328 -5.48 12.21 -21.27
N THR A 329 -6.68 11.65 -21.39
CA THR A 329 -7.65 12.03 -22.42
C THR A 329 -8.22 13.42 -22.15
N GLU A 330 -8.35 13.79 -20.86
CA GLU A 330 -8.84 15.08 -20.40
C GLU A 330 -7.76 15.87 -19.67
N ASN A 331 -7.95 17.16 -19.49
CA ASN A 331 -7.02 18.02 -18.76
C ASN A 331 -7.15 17.76 -17.26
N ILE A 332 -6.39 16.80 -16.72
CA ILE A 332 -6.41 16.42 -15.29
C ILE A 332 -5.17 16.88 -14.50
N PHE A 333 -4.16 17.38 -15.21
CA PHE A 333 -2.92 17.86 -14.59
C PHE A 333 -2.91 19.39 -14.48
N ASP A 334 -2.04 19.91 -13.60
CA ASP A 334 -1.84 21.34 -13.33
C ASP A 334 -3.16 22.11 -13.15
N THR A 335 -3.99 21.70 -12.19
CA THR A 335 -5.34 22.27 -11.95
C THR A 335 -6.27 22.21 -13.17
N ASN A 336 -6.29 21.06 -13.82
CA ASN A 336 -7.14 20.75 -14.97
C ASN A 336 -6.85 21.63 -16.22
N THR A 337 -5.57 21.98 -16.42
CA THR A 337 -5.14 22.76 -17.59
C THR A 337 -4.34 21.96 -18.60
N LYS A 338 -3.74 20.82 -18.18
CA LYS A 338 -2.85 20.00 -19.02
C LYS A 338 -3.30 18.55 -19.10
N LYS A 339 -3.02 17.91 -20.23
CA LYS A 339 -3.20 16.47 -20.48
C LYS A 339 -1.97 15.65 -20.17
N ASP A 340 -0.81 16.28 -20.22
CA ASP A 340 0.49 15.64 -20.00
C ASP A 340 1.08 16.09 -18.67
N ASN A 341 1.85 15.19 -18.05
CA ASN A 341 2.65 15.49 -16.88
C ASN A 341 3.93 14.69 -16.91
N PHE A 342 5.06 15.36 -16.71
CA PHE A 342 6.36 14.72 -16.56
C PHE A 342 7.01 15.12 -15.25
N SER A 343 7.49 14.13 -14.51
CA SER A 343 8.19 14.34 -13.24
C SER A 343 9.39 13.42 -13.08
N VAL A 344 10.36 13.88 -12.29
CA VAL A 344 11.53 13.09 -11.88
C VAL A 344 11.56 13.06 -10.36
N THR A 345 11.70 11.86 -9.80
CA THR A 345 11.77 11.62 -8.35
C THR A 345 13.04 10.87 -8.03
N THR A 346 13.85 11.41 -7.11
CA THR A 346 15.02 10.70 -6.55
C THR A 346 14.78 10.42 -5.08
N THR A 347 15.07 9.19 -4.66
CA THR A 347 14.83 8.73 -3.28
C THR A 347 16.08 8.09 -2.69
N MET A 348 16.19 8.15 -1.37
CA MET A 348 17.13 7.35 -0.59
C MET A 348 16.36 6.64 0.51
N SER A 349 16.42 5.31 0.53
CA SER A 349 15.70 4.50 1.50
C SER A 349 16.61 3.55 2.26
N PHE A 350 16.29 3.34 3.53
CA PHE A 350 17.00 2.44 4.43
C PHE A 350 16.00 1.59 5.21
N GLU A 351 16.23 0.26 5.21
CA GLU A 351 15.45 -0.73 5.96
C GLU A 351 16.36 -1.45 6.97
N PHE A 352 15.93 -1.57 8.22
CA PHE A 352 16.71 -2.17 9.31
C PHE A 352 15.89 -3.09 10.20
#